data_c3bfd4e67bef810f6166078296ca6881
#
_entry.id   c3bfd4e67bef810f6166078296ca6881
#
_cell.length_a   1.000
_cell.length_b   1.000
_cell.length_c   1.000
_cell.angle_alpha   90.00
_cell.angle_beta   90.00
_cell.angle_gamma   90.00
#
_symmetry.space_group_name_H-M   'P 1'
#
loop_
_entity.id
_entity.type
_entity.pdbx_description
1 polymer ?
#
loop_
_entity_poly.entity_id
_entity_poly.type
_entity_poly.pdbx_seq_one_letter_code
_entity_poly.pdbx_strand_id
1 'polypeptide(L)'
;RENALVRAAVELTTPEAPAWGLIAGRLLSFVAQRRLAKEEQARGLTSLYDKIRYLTDQGLYGSYILENYSREEIDQAASWLDRTRDELLDYPGLDLLLKRYVICSHDHVPLESPQEMFMGIALHLALRERPEARMGWVRRFYDMLSQLEVTMATPTMSNARKPHHQLSSCFIDTVPDSLEGIYRSVDNFAMVSKFGGGMGMYLGKVRAKGGSIRGFEGAAGGVVRWIRVINDTAVAVDQLGVRAGAVAVYLDAWHRDLPEFLQLRTNNGDDRMKAHDVFPAVCYPDLFWRMAEQDLDQPWHLMCPHDILTVKGYALEDYFGEEWERRYLECVADPRIPKRTVTVKDIVRLVLRSAVETGTPFAFMRDTVNRANPNPHAGMIYCSNLRTEIAQNTSEIQSVSQEVVTKDGDTVVVTTTRPGDFVVCNLASLSLGRLPVEN
;
A
#
# COMPACT_ATOMS: atom_id res chain seq x y z
N ARG A 1 37.25 8.79 10.40
CA ARG A 1 37.39 10.28 10.46
C ARG A 1 36.25 10.95 9.63
N GLU A 2 35.99 10.52 8.40
CA GLU A 2 34.98 11.12 7.51
C GLU A 2 33.57 11.09 8.11
N ASN A 3 33.13 9.96 8.66
CA ASN A 3 31.83 9.85 9.33
C ASN A 3 31.73 10.75 10.59
N ALA A 4 32.81 11.06 11.24
CA ALA A 4 32.79 11.97 12.39
C ALA A 4 32.51 13.44 11.99
N LEU A 5 33.01 13.86 10.83
CA LEU A 5 32.71 15.19 10.29
C LEU A 5 31.24 15.32 9.89
N VAL A 6 30.69 14.28 9.24
CA VAL A 6 29.25 14.25 8.90
C VAL A 6 28.40 14.34 10.17
N ARG A 7 28.70 13.55 11.20
CA ARG A 7 27.97 13.58 12.47
C ARG A 7 28.04 14.93 13.16
N ALA A 8 29.25 15.53 13.23
CA ALA A 8 29.43 16.85 13.81
C ALA A 8 28.60 17.94 13.10
N ALA A 9 28.54 17.89 11.77
CA ALA A 9 27.69 18.81 10.99
C ALA A 9 26.17 18.57 11.25
N VAL A 10 25.75 17.31 11.39
CA VAL A 10 24.36 16.96 11.74
C VAL A 10 23.99 17.51 13.13
N GLU A 11 24.87 17.35 14.13
CA GLU A 11 24.66 17.84 15.50
C GLU A 11 24.55 19.36 15.60
N LEU A 12 25.17 20.09 14.66
CA LEU A 12 25.09 21.55 14.58
C LEU A 12 23.82 22.05 13.87
N THR A 13 23.01 21.16 13.31
CA THR A 13 21.76 21.54 12.62
C THR A 13 20.69 21.90 13.64
N THR A 14 20.27 23.17 13.65
CA THR A 14 19.17 23.68 14.49
C THR A 14 18.22 24.52 13.65
N PRO A 15 17.03 24.87 14.15
CA PRO A 15 16.14 25.80 13.48
C PRO A 15 16.78 27.16 13.16
N GLU A 16 17.72 27.61 14.00
CA GLU A 16 18.46 28.88 13.84
C GLU A 16 19.62 28.75 12.86
N ALA A 17 20.13 27.52 12.63
CA ALA A 17 21.25 27.24 11.75
C ALA A 17 20.98 26.06 10.80
N PRO A 18 19.93 26.13 9.98
CA PRO A 18 19.48 24.99 9.11
C PRO A 18 20.50 24.68 8.00
N ALA A 19 21.35 25.60 7.66
CA ALA A 19 22.40 25.41 6.65
C ALA A 19 23.37 24.24 6.96
N TRP A 20 23.54 23.89 8.25
CA TRP A 20 24.34 22.73 8.63
C TRP A 20 23.81 21.43 8.10
N GLY A 21 22.47 21.29 7.91
CA GLY A 21 21.85 20.13 7.27
C GLY A 21 22.30 19.94 5.80
N LEU A 22 22.44 21.04 5.06
CA LEU A 22 22.99 21.02 3.69
C LEU A 22 24.50 20.71 3.70
N ILE A 23 25.27 21.30 4.63
CA ILE A 23 26.68 21.00 4.79
C ILE A 23 26.89 19.52 5.10
N ALA A 24 26.10 18.96 6.03
CA ALA A 24 26.14 17.55 6.36
C ALA A 24 25.80 16.65 5.15
N GLY A 25 24.82 17.05 4.34
CA GLY A 25 24.45 16.38 3.08
C GLY A 25 25.60 16.36 2.08
N ARG A 26 26.28 17.49 1.88
CA ARG A 26 27.46 17.59 0.98
C ARG A 26 28.62 16.75 1.48
N LEU A 27 28.89 16.75 2.78
CA LEU A 27 29.94 15.90 3.37
C LEU A 27 29.58 14.40 3.19
N LEU A 28 28.32 14.01 3.39
CA LEU A 28 27.85 12.65 3.16
C LEU A 28 27.98 12.26 1.69
N SER A 29 27.60 13.15 0.75
CA SER A 29 27.76 12.94 -0.69
C SER A 29 29.21 12.68 -1.07
N PHE A 30 30.12 13.49 -0.58
CA PHE A 30 31.57 13.31 -0.79
C PHE A 30 32.06 11.94 -0.30
N VAL A 31 31.67 11.54 0.91
CA VAL A 31 32.02 10.23 1.48
C VAL A 31 31.46 9.09 0.64
N ALA A 32 30.18 9.19 0.24
CA ALA A 32 29.51 8.18 -0.59
C ALA A 32 30.18 8.05 -1.96
N GLN A 33 30.48 9.15 -2.63
CA GLN A 33 31.16 9.16 -3.93
C GLN A 33 32.56 8.53 -3.86
N ARG A 34 33.33 8.83 -2.81
CA ARG A 34 34.65 8.18 -2.62
C ARG A 34 34.56 6.68 -2.42
N ARG A 35 33.58 6.23 -1.65
CA ARG A 35 33.34 4.80 -1.45
C ARG A 35 32.95 4.13 -2.76
N LEU A 36 32.01 4.73 -3.49
CA LEU A 36 31.57 4.22 -4.78
C LEU A 36 32.71 4.13 -5.79
N ALA A 37 33.52 5.19 -5.92
CA ALA A 37 34.68 5.18 -6.82
C ALA A 37 35.69 4.07 -6.48
N LYS A 38 35.90 3.79 -5.20
CA LYS A 38 36.75 2.66 -4.75
C LYS A 38 36.17 1.31 -5.17
N GLU A 39 34.87 1.14 -5.04
CA GLU A 39 34.19 -0.09 -5.45
C GLU A 39 34.21 -0.28 -6.98
N GLU A 40 34.00 0.79 -7.74
CA GLU A 40 34.10 0.81 -9.20
C GLU A 40 35.50 0.42 -9.67
N GLN A 41 36.53 1.04 -9.07
CA GLN A 41 37.91 0.71 -9.39
C GLN A 41 38.28 -0.74 -9.07
N ALA A 42 37.84 -1.25 -7.91
CA ALA A 42 38.11 -2.63 -7.49
C ALA A 42 37.50 -3.66 -8.43
N ARG A 43 36.37 -3.32 -9.11
CA ARG A 43 35.64 -4.17 -10.04
C ARG A 43 35.93 -3.88 -11.50
N GLY A 44 36.75 -2.90 -11.83
CA GLY A 44 37.07 -2.49 -13.21
C GLY A 44 35.87 -1.91 -13.96
N LEU A 45 34.93 -1.27 -13.24
CA LEU A 45 33.75 -0.64 -13.84
C LEU A 45 34.10 0.75 -14.32
N THR A 46 34.08 0.96 -15.64
CA THR A 46 34.53 2.20 -16.27
C THR A 46 33.41 3.03 -16.89
N SER A 47 32.23 2.43 -17.08
CA SER A 47 31.07 3.09 -17.69
C SER A 47 29.77 2.69 -16.98
N LEU A 48 28.72 3.48 -17.20
CA LEU A 48 27.38 3.12 -16.72
C LEU A 48 26.92 1.76 -17.33
N TYR A 49 27.23 1.52 -18.60
CA TYR A 49 26.93 0.24 -19.22
C TYR A 49 27.63 -0.94 -18.53
N ASP A 50 28.93 -0.82 -18.24
CA ASP A 50 29.68 -1.87 -17.54
C ASP A 50 29.11 -2.13 -16.14
N LYS A 51 28.70 -1.05 -15.45
CA LYS A 51 28.05 -1.14 -14.15
C LYS A 51 26.70 -1.88 -14.23
N ILE A 52 25.82 -1.47 -15.14
CA ILE A 52 24.52 -2.14 -15.33
C ILE A 52 24.71 -3.61 -15.69
N ARG A 53 25.65 -3.93 -16.56
CA ARG A 53 25.99 -5.33 -16.90
C ARG A 53 26.46 -6.11 -15.66
N TYR A 54 27.42 -5.58 -14.93
CA TYR A 54 27.90 -6.20 -13.69
C TYR A 54 26.76 -6.45 -12.70
N LEU A 55 25.93 -5.44 -12.43
CA LEU A 55 24.80 -5.57 -11.51
C LEU A 55 23.74 -6.57 -12.01
N THR A 56 23.55 -6.67 -13.32
CA THR A 56 22.68 -7.68 -13.94
C THR A 56 23.23 -9.10 -13.73
N ASP A 57 24.52 -9.29 -13.94
CA ASP A 57 25.20 -10.58 -13.71
C ASP A 57 25.15 -11.01 -12.22
N GLN A 58 25.11 -10.03 -11.30
CA GLN A 58 24.93 -10.26 -9.87
C GLN A 58 23.44 -10.46 -9.45
N GLY A 59 22.50 -10.41 -10.38
CA GLY A 59 21.05 -10.49 -10.09
C GLY A 59 20.47 -9.29 -9.32
N LEU A 60 21.17 -8.16 -9.32
CA LEU A 60 20.77 -6.91 -8.64
C LEU A 60 20.07 -5.92 -9.58
N TYR A 61 20.26 -6.06 -10.88
CA TYR A 61 19.63 -5.25 -11.92
C TYR A 61 18.84 -6.14 -12.88
N GLY A 62 17.74 -5.63 -13.44
CA GLY A 62 16.91 -6.38 -14.37
C GLY A 62 17.56 -6.51 -15.76
N SER A 63 17.68 -7.74 -16.28
CA SER A 63 18.23 -8.02 -17.61
C SER A 63 17.48 -7.27 -18.73
N TYR A 64 16.19 -7.01 -18.53
CA TYR A 64 15.34 -6.32 -19.48
C TYR A 64 15.83 -4.91 -19.86
N ILE A 65 16.66 -4.27 -19.03
CA ILE A 65 17.29 -2.98 -19.40
C ILE A 65 18.28 -3.20 -20.54
N LEU A 66 19.19 -4.18 -20.42
CA LEU A 66 20.16 -4.51 -21.47
C LEU A 66 19.52 -5.15 -22.72
N GLU A 67 18.36 -5.76 -22.57
CA GLU A 67 17.57 -6.34 -23.66
C GLU A 67 16.87 -5.26 -24.51
N ASN A 68 16.57 -4.10 -23.92
CA ASN A 68 15.80 -3.04 -24.56
C ASN A 68 16.61 -1.79 -24.94
N TYR A 69 17.81 -1.60 -24.38
CA TYR A 69 18.68 -0.47 -24.65
C TYR A 69 20.03 -0.95 -25.19
N SER A 70 20.49 -0.33 -26.26
CA SER A 70 21.83 -0.57 -26.77
C SER A 70 22.90 0.06 -25.86
N ARG A 71 24.16 -0.33 -26.07
CA ARG A 71 25.28 0.28 -25.35
C ARG A 71 25.36 1.78 -25.62
N GLU A 72 25.17 2.18 -26.87
CA GLU A 72 25.22 3.57 -27.31
C GLU A 72 24.13 4.41 -26.63
N GLU A 73 22.93 3.87 -26.48
CA GLU A 73 21.82 4.53 -25.77
C GLU A 73 22.12 4.68 -24.28
N ILE A 74 22.71 3.67 -23.63
CA ILE A 74 23.11 3.76 -22.21
C ILE A 74 24.28 4.73 -22.04
N ASP A 75 25.26 4.76 -22.95
CA ASP A 75 26.35 5.71 -22.92
C ASP A 75 25.84 7.16 -23.17
N GLN A 76 24.84 7.32 -24.04
CA GLN A 76 24.15 8.61 -24.21
C GLN A 76 23.44 9.04 -22.90
N ALA A 77 22.71 8.14 -22.24
CA ALA A 77 22.08 8.41 -20.97
C ALA A 77 23.13 8.79 -19.90
N ALA A 78 24.26 8.10 -19.86
CA ALA A 78 25.36 8.41 -18.96
C ALA A 78 25.91 9.82 -19.16
N SER A 79 25.91 10.33 -20.39
CA SER A 79 26.36 11.70 -20.69
C SER A 79 25.45 12.80 -20.09
N TRP A 80 24.24 12.47 -19.70
CA TRP A 80 23.27 13.39 -19.06
C TRP A 80 23.35 13.40 -17.54
N LEU A 81 24.14 12.50 -16.93
CA LEU A 81 24.29 12.45 -15.48
C LEU A 81 24.95 13.72 -14.95
N ASP A 82 24.24 14.40 -14.08
CA ASP A 82 24.70 15.64 -13.43
C ASP A 82 24.84 15.45 -11.91
N ARG A 83 26.06 15.18 -11.48
CA ARG A 83 26.36 14.93 -10.06
C ARG A 83 26.18 16.15 -9.17
N THR A 84 26.13 17.37 -9.75
CA THR A 84 25.88 18.58 -8.97
C THR A 84 24.47 18.61 -8.39
N ARG A 85 23.54 17.85 -8.98
CA ARG A 85 22.17 17.73 -8.48
C ARG A 85 22.07 16.99 -7.14
N ASP A 86 23.10 16.26 -6.73
CA ASP A 86 23.18 15.69 -5.38
C ASP A 86 23.25 16.78 -4.30
N GLU A 87 23.68 18.00 -4.64
CA GLU A 87 23.70 19.16 -3.73
C GLU A 87 22.32 19.72 -3.38
N LEU A 88 21.27 19.30 -4.13
CA LEU A 88 19.88 19.64 -3.83
C LEU A 88 19.35 18.86 -2.60
N LEU A 89 20.04 17.78 -2.22
CA LEU A 89 19.66 16.93 -1.09
C LEU A 89 20.34 17.43 0.20
N ASP A 90 19.54 17.57 1.24
CA ASP A 90 20.04 17.70 2.60
C ASP A 90 20.51 16.34 3.16
N TYR A 91 21.04 16.36 4.40
CA TYR A 91 21.50 15.12 5.03
C TYR A 91 20.42 14.04 5.15
N PRO A 92 19.21 14.32 5.69
CA PRO A 92 18.15 13.31 5.78
C PRO A 92 17.73 12.74 4.42
N GLY A 93 17.61 13.59 3.40
CA GLY A 93 17.24 13.18 2.05
C GLY A 93 18.28 12.26 1.42
N LEU A 94 19.54 12.63 1.46
CA LEU A 94 20.64 11.82 0.90
C LEU A 94 20.83 10.51 1.68
N ASP A 95 20.80 10.56 3.02
CA ASP A 95 20.93 9.37 3.87
C ASP A 95 19.80 8.36 3.60
N LEU A 96 18.59 8.86 3.40
CA LEU A 96 17.44 8.04 3.01
C LEU A 96 17.66 7.35 1.66
N LEU A 97 18.12 8.07 0.63
CA LEU A 97 18.42 7.49 -0.67
C LEU A 97 19.49 6.40 -0.58
N LEU A 98 20.58 6.68 0.11
CA LEU A 98 21.72 5.76 0.26
C LEU A 98 21.38 4.51 1.06
N LYS A 99 20.48 4.60 2.05
CA LYS A 99 20.10 3.47 2.91
C LYS A 99 18.98 2.61 2.36
N ARG A 100 18.06 3.21 1.58
CA ARG A 100 16.81 2.53 1.19
C ARG A 100 16.66 2.25 -0.28
N TYR A 101 17.21 3.11 -1.16
CA TYR A 101 16.82 3.10 -2.57
C TYR A 101 17.95 2.74 -3.53
N VAL A 102 19.19 3.17 -3.27
CA VAL A 102 20.32 2.78 -4.12
C VAL A 102 20.59 1.28 -4.04
N ILE A 103 21.06 0.71 -5.12
CA ILE A 103 21.49 -0.68 -5.13
C ILE A 103 22.78 -0.81 -4.33
N CYS A 104 22.78 -1.76 -3.39
CA CYS A 104 23.91 -2.08 -2.54
C CYS A 104 24.37 -3.52 -2.76
N SER A 105 25.61 -3.81 -2.42
CA SER A 105 26.12 -5.18 -2.26
C SER A 105 25.44 -5.88 -1.07
N HIS A 106 25.66 -7.17 -0.91
CA HIS A 106 25.16 -7.94 0.25
C HIS A 106 25.71 -7.41 1.59
N ASP A 107 26.86 -6.73 1.56
CA ASP A 107 27.46 -6.07 2.74
C ASP A 107 26.98 -4.63 2.93
N HIS A 108 25.88 -4.25 2.30
CA HIS A 108 25.28 -2.91 2.36
C HIS A 108 26.19 -1.78 1.86
N VAL A 109 27.11 -2.06 0.94
CA VAL A 109 27.94 -1.04 0.31
C VAL A 109 27.23 -0.54 -0.95
N PRO A 110 26.97 0.77 -1.11
CA PRO A 110 26.37 1.33 -2.31
C PRO A 110 27.17 1.02 -3.58
N LEU A 111 26.48 0.54 -4.62
CA LEU A 111 27.05 0.21 -5.93
C LEU A 111 26.56 1.14 -7.03
N GLU A 112 25.69 2.08 -6.70
CA GLU A 112 25.25 3.16 -7.59
C GLU A 112 25.17 4.49 -6.81
N SER A 113 25.31 5.60 -7.52
CA SER A 113 25.05 6.94 -6.99
C SER A 113 23.57 7.29 -7.05
N PRO A 114 23.08 8.33 -6.32
CA PRO A 114 21.71 8.82 -6.48
C PRO A 114 21.36 9.18 -7.92
N GLN A 115 22.28 9.78 -8.67
CA GLN A 115 22.07 10.15 -10.07
C GLN A 115 21.93 8.92 -10.98
N GLU A 116 22.74 7.89 -10.76
CA GLU A 116 22.62 6.62 -11.48
C GLU A 116 21.31 5.89 -11.13
N MET A 117 20.89 5.97 -9.87
CA MET A 117 19.58 5.48 -9.45
C MET A 117 18.44 6.16 -10.21
N PHE A 118 18.42 7.50 -10.26
CA PHE A 118 17.41 8.25 -11.01
C PHE A 118 17.44 7.91 -12.50
N MET A 119 18.63 7.75 -13.08
CA MET A 119 18.78 7.34 -14.48
C MET A 119 18.24 5.93 -14.73
N GLY A 120 18.54 4.99 -13.84
CA GLY A 120 18.01 3.62 -13.94
C GLY A 120 16.48 3.57 -13.84
N ILE A 121 15.89 4.41 -12.98
CA ILE A 121 14.42 4.57 -12.90
C ILE A 121 13.89 5.16 -14.21
N ALA A 122 14.53 6.18 -14.76
CA ALA A 122 14.13 6.81 -16.02
C ALA A 122 14.19 5.83 -17.21
N LEU A 123 15.25 5.03 -17.30
CA LEU A 123 15.36 3.95 -18.30
C LEU A 123 14.20 2.96 -18.16
N HIS A 124 13.86 2.56 -16.93
CA HIS A 124 12.73 1.65 -16.70
C HIS A 124 11.38 2.28 -17.11
N LEU A 125 11.10 3.50 -16.71
CA LEU A 125 9.83 4.16 -16.99
C LEU A 125 9.59 4.38 -18.50
N ALA A 126 10.66 4.60 -19.27
CA ALA A 126 10.59 4.83 -20.70
C ALA A 126 10.50 3.54 -21.55
N LEU A 127 10.57 2.33 -20.97
CA LEU A 127 10.60 1.07 -21.72
C LEU A 127 9.44 0.88 -22.70
N ARG A 128 8.26 1.39 -22.37
CA ARG A 128 7.04 1.23 -23.18
C ARG A 128 6.83 2.36 -24.18
N GLU A 129 7.70 3.37 -24.19
CA GLU A 129 7.66 4.44 -25.18
C GLU A 129 8.12 3.92 -26.55
N ARG A 130 7.66 4.58 -27.62
CA ARG A 130 8.07 4.25 -28.97
C ARG A 130 9.59 4.39 -29.11
N PRO A 131 10.28 3.49 -29.82
CA PRO A 131 11.75 3.47 -29.88
C PRO A 131 12.37 4.82 -30.28
N GLU A 132 11.79 5.52 -31.26
CA GLU A 132 12.27 6.81 -31.72
C GLU A 132 12.11 7.96 -30.71
N ALA A 133 11.18 7.84 -29.79
CA ALA A 133 10.92 8.84 -28.73
C ALA A 133 11.54 8.46 -27.36
N ARG A 134 11.92 7.21 -27.21
CA ARG A 134 12.29 6.60 -25.92
C ARG A 134 13.40 7.36 -25.19
N MET A 135 14.48 7.67 -25.86
CA MET A 135 15.60 8.39 -25.24
C MET A 135 15.23 9.82 -24.84
N GLY A 136 14.33 10.46 -25.58
CA GLY A 136 13.77 11.76 -25.19
C GLY A 136 12.98 11.68 -23.87
N TRP A 137 12.22 10.60 -23.68
CA TRP A 137 11.51 10.34 -22.41
C TRP A 137 12.45 9.96 -21.27
N VAL A 138 13.48 9.16 -21.52
CA VAL A 138 14.53 8.86 -20.53
C VAL A 138 15.11 10.14 -19.96
N ARG A 139 15.49 11.10 -20.84
CA ARG A 139 16.05 12.39 -20.41
C ARG A 139 15.04 13.20 -19.57
N ARG A 140 13.79 13.29 -20.03
CA ARG A 140 12.75 14.02 -19.28
C ARG A 140 12.49 13.42 -17.90
N PHE A 141 12.34 12.11 -17.80
CA PHE A 141 12.15 11.45 -16.51
C PHE A 141 13.37 11.64 -15.59
N TYR A 142 14.58 11.50 -16.11
CA TYR A 142 15.79 11.76 -15.35
C TYR A 142 15.84 13.20 -14.84
N ASP A 143 15.59 14.17 -15.70
CA ASP A 143 15.62 15.59 -15.33
C ASP A 143 14.61 15.88 -14.21
N MET A 144 13.36 15.47 -14.35
CA MET A 144 12.31 15.69 -13.35
C MET A 144 12.63 15.06 -12.00
N LEU A 145 13.13 13.81 -12.00
CA LEU A 145 13.45 13.08 -10.78
C LEU A 145 14.69 13.64 -10.08
N SER A 146 15.76 13.88 -10.85
CA SER A 146 17.04 14.31 -10.30
C SER A 146 17.05 15.79 -9.89
N GLN A 147 16.21 16.62 -10.45
CA GLN A 147 15.96 18.01 -10.01
C GLN A 147 14.97 18.09 -8.85
N LEU A 148 14.46 16.97 -8.38
CA LEU A 148 13.49 16.86 -7.30
C LEU A 148 12.18 17.63 -7.59
N GLU A 149 11.78 17.74 -8.85
CA GLU A 149 10.47 18.29 -9.25
C GLU A 149 9.35 17.31 -8.95
N VAL A 150 9.64 16.02 -9.12
CA VAL A 150 8.72 14.90 -8.86
C VAL A 150 9.43 13.86 -8.00
N THR A 151 8.72 13.38 -6.97
CA THR A 151 9.13 12.23 -6.16
C THR A 151 8.18 11.07 -6.42
N MET A 152 8.74 9.90 -6.74
CA MET A 152 7.96 8.68 -6.93
C MET A 152 7.74 7.94 -5.61
N ALA A 153 6.70 7.10 -5.56
CA ALA A 153 6.46 6.23 -4.43
C ALA A 153 7.58 5.21 -4.20
N THR A 154 7.71 4.72 -2.95
CA THR A 154 8.72 3.75 -2.53
C THR A 154 8.90 2.57 -3.49
N PRO A 155 7.84 1.87 -3.97
CA PRO A 155 8.03 0.75 -4.89
C PRO A 155 8.70 1.15 -6.20
N THR A 156 8.36 2.31 -6.77
CA THR A 156 9.01 2.81 -7.98
C THR A 156 10.48 3.13 -7.72
N MET A 157 10.78 3.86 -6.63
CA MET A 157 12.15 4.21 -6.28
C MET A 157 13.02 2.99 -5.97
N SER A 158 12.44 1.97 -5.33
CA SER A 158 13.16 0.77 -4.91
C SER A 158 13.28 -0.29 -6.00
N ASN A 159 12.23 -0.51 -6.80
CA ASN A 159 12.10 -1.70 -7.64
C ASN A 159 12.28 -1.43 -9.14
N ALA A 160 12.03 -0.20 -9.62
CA ALA A 160 12.36 0.14 -11.00
C ALA A 160 13.84 -0.17 -11.26
N ARG A 161 14.18 -0.72 -12.41
CA ARG A 161 15.49 -1.25 -12.79
C ARG A 161 15.94 -2.58 -12.15
N LYS A 162 15.25 -3.08 -11.10
CA LYS A 162 15.58 -4.37 -10.47
C LYS A 162 14.87 -5.55 -11.16
N PRO A 163 15.28 -6.82 -10.91
CA PRO A 163 14.64 -7.99 -11.50
C PRO A 163 13.14 -8.07 -11.18
N HIS A 164 12.76 -7.83 -9.90
CA HIS A 164 11.37 -7.70 -9.48
C HIS A 164 10.96 -6.24 -9.51
N HIS A 165 10.34 -5.83 -10.61
CA HIS A 165 9.98 -4.44 -10.88
C HIS A 165 8.49 -4.16 -10.65
N GLN A 166 7.96 -4.59 -9.51
CA GLN A 166 6.63 -4.19 -9.04
C GLN A 166 6.69 -2.74 -8.57
N LEU A 167 5.94 -1.82 -9.25
CA LEU A 167 6.00 -0.38 -9.01
C LEU A 167 4.80 0.20 -8.27
N SER A 168 3.71 -0.57 -8.15
CA SER A 168 2.49 -0.09 -7.52
C SER A 168 2.65 -0.02 -6.00
N SER A 169 2.22 1.09 -5.42
CA SER A 169 2.34 1.32 -3.97
C SER A 169 1.10 0.94 -3.19
N CYS A 170 -0.06 0.92 -3.84
CA CYS A 170 -1.33 0.69 -3.19
C CYS A 170 -2.16 -0.34 -3.93
N PHE A 171 -2.85 -1.16 -3.13
CA PHE A 171 -3.71 -2.25 -3.59
C PHE A 171 -5.00 -2.24 -2.79
N ILE A 172 -6.09 -2.70 -3.41
CA ILE A 172 -7.38 -2.89 -2.74
C ILE A 172 -7.87 -4.29 -3.04
N ASP A 173 -8.31 -4.99 -1.99
CA ASP A 173 -8.88 -6.33 -2.05
C ASP A 173 -10.22 -6.39 -1.32
N THR A 174 -11.18 -7.11 -1.89
CA THR A 174 -12.47 -7.42 -1.26
C THR A 174 -12.42 -8.86 -0.77
N VAL A 175 -12.47 -9.05 0.55
CA VAL A 175 -12.33 -10.36 1.20
C VAL A 175 -13.65 -11.11 1.14
N PRO A 176 -13.73 -12.31 0.53
CA PRO A 176 -14.95 -13.11 0.49
C PRO A 176 -15.21 -13.83 1.81
N ASP A 177 -16.47 -14.21 2.05
CA ASP A 177 -16.90 -14.94 3.25
C ASP A 177 -16.68 -16.46 3.12
N SER A 178 -15.45 -16.87 2.81
CA SER A 178 -15.03 -18.28 2.77
C SER A 178 -13.63 -18.45 3.31
N LEU A 179 -13.34 -19.61 3.90
CA LEU A 179 -12.03 -19.89 4.47
C LEU A 179 -10.92 -19.79 3.41
N GLU A 180 -11.12 -20.42 2.27
CA GLU A 180 -10.19 -20.42 1.16
C GLU A 180 -9.96 -19.01 0.62
N GLY A 181 -11.05 -18.25 0.48
CA GLY A 181 -10.97 -16.87 -0.02
C GLY A 181 -10.29 -15.92 0.96
N ILE A 182 -10.57 -16.02 2.27
CA ILE A 182 -9.91 -15.23 3.30
C ILE A 182 -8.40 -15.48 3.29
N TYR A 183 -7.97 -16.76 3.30
CA TYR A 183 -6.54 -17.09 3.26
C TYR A 183 -5.88 -16.69 1.94
N ARG A 184 -6.60 -16.72 0.81
CA ARG A 184 -6.07 -16.20 -0.46
C ARG A 184 -5.87 -14.70 -0.40
N SER A 185 -6.78 -13.95 0.21
CA SER A 185 -6.61 -12.51 0.43
C SER A 185 -5.41 -12.22 1.36
N VAL A 186 -5.20 -13.02 2.39
CA VAL A 186 -4.01 -12.91 3.27
C VAL A 186 -2.71 -13.21 2.52
N ASP A 187 -2.69 -14.26 1.68
CA ASP A 187 -1.54 -14.60 0.82
C ASP A 187 -1.22 -13.45 -0.16
N ASN A 188 -2.25 -12.92 -0.83
CA ASN A 188 -2.10 -11.75 -1.71
C ASN A 188 -1.51 -10.55 -0.96
N PHE A 189 -2.00 -10.28 0.27
CA PHE A 189 -1.45 -9.20 1.10
C PHE A 189 0.03 -9.45 1.45
N ALA A 190 0.40 -10.66 1.85
CA ALA A 190 1.78 -11.02 2.16
C ALA A 190 2.70 -10.76 0.95
N MET A 191 2.28 -11.18 -0.25
CA MET A 191 3.04 -10.95 -1.48
C MET A 191 3.13 -9.46 -1.84
N VAL A 192 2.05 -8.70 -1.71
CA VAL A 192 2.05 -7.24 -1.91
C VAL A 192 3.01 -6.56 -0.93
N SER A 193 2.95 -6.92 0.36
CA SER A 193 3.83 -6.37 1.40
C SER A 193 5.30 -6.67 1.09
N LYS A 194 5.63 -7.92 0.76
CA LYS A 194 6.98 -8.35 0.39
C LYS A 194 7.61 -7.45 -0.69
N PHE A 195 6.84 -6.98 -1.65
CA PHE A 195 7.31 -6.14 -2.77
C PHE A 195 7.06 -4.63 -2.56
N GLY A 196 6.79 -4.20 -1.34
CA GLY A 196 6.75 -2.79 -0.96
C GLY A 196 5.41 -2.09 -1.10
N GLY A 197 4.33 -2.83 -1.43
CA GLY A 197 2.99 -2.28 -1.51
C GLY A 197 2.24 -2.27 -0.18
N GLY A 198 1.30 -1.34 -0.01
CA GLY A 198 0.31 -1.34 1.06
C GLY A 198 -1.06 -1.76 0.54
N MET A 199 -1.91 -2.34 1.40
CA MET A 199 -3.21 -2.85 0.99
C MET A 199 -4.35 -2.25 1.82
N GLY A 200 -5.51 -1.99 1.17
CA GLY A 200 -6.81 -1.84 1.80
C GLY A 200 -7.60 -3.13 1.62
N MET A 201 -8.13 -3.69 2.71
CA MET A 201 -8.89 -4.93 2.70
C MET A 201 -10.30 -4.69 3.22
N TYR A 202 -11.30 -4.95 2.39
CA TYR A 202 -12.70 -4.83 2.79
C TYR A 202 -13.21 -6.15 3.38
N LEU A 203 -13.62 -6.12 4.63
CA LEU A 203 -14.12 -7.27 5.39
C LEU A 203 -15.65 -7.24 5.61
N GLY A 204 -16.36 -6.29 5.00
CA GLY A 204 -17.81 -6.13 5.18
C GLY A 204 -18.65 -7.32 4.70
N LYS A 205 -18.10 -8.21 3.85
CA LYS A 205 -18.75 -9.44 3.43
C LYS A 205 -18.57 -10.59 4.43
N VAL A 206 -17.56 -10.54 5.29
CA VAL A 206 -17.22 -11.61 6.23
C VAL A 206 -18.25 -11.67 7.37
N ARG A 207 -18.80 -12.85 7.65
CA ARG A 207 -19.80 -13.05 8.69
C ARG A 207 -19.31 -12.64 10.07
N ALA A 208 -20.23 -12.07 10.84
CA ALA A 208 -19.96 -11.59 12.19
C ALA A 208 -19.83 -12.74 13.21
N LYS A 209 -19.24 -12.42 14.36
CA LYS A 209 -19.17 -13.32 15.52
C LYS A 209 -20.58 -13.84 15.86
N GLY A 210 -20.67 -15.15 16.09
CA GLY A 210 -21.91 -15.83 16.40
C GLY A 210 -22.81 -16.14 15.19
N GLY A 211 -22.36 -15.83 13.97
CA GLY A 211 -23.01 -16.28 12.76
C GLY A 211 -22.93 -17.80 12.60
N SER A 212 -23.79 -18.36 11.72
CA SER A 212 -23.80 -19.79 11.49
C SER A 212 -22.67 -20.22 10.52
N ILE A 213 -22.13 -21.44 10.76
CA ILE A 213 -21.23 -22.13 9.83
C ILE A 213 -21.81 -23.51 9.56
N ARG A 214 -22.10 -23.81 8.30
CA ARG A 214 -22.73 -25.10 7.89
C ARG A 214 -24.02 -25.43 8.67
N GLY A 215 -24.81 -24.40 9.02
CA GLY A 215 -26.04 -24.57 9.80
C GLY A 215 -25.83 -24.64 11.34
N PHE A 216 -24.58 -24.65 11.82
CA PHE A 216 -24.29 -24.57 13.26
C PHE A 216 -24.28 -23.11 13.69
N GLU A 217 -25.31 -22.71 14.43
CA GLU A 217 -25.42 -21.36 14.98
C GLU A 217 -24.32 -21.08 16.01
N GLY A 218 -23.87 -19.84 16.07
CA GLY A 218 -22.85 -19.40 17.04
C GLY A 218 -21.41 -19.83 16.73
N ALA A 219 -21.17 -20.52 15.61
CA ALA A 219 -19.88 -21.11 15.30
C ALA A 219 -18.86 -20.10 14.74
N ALA A 220 -19.31 -18.99 14.13
CA ALA A 220 -18.42 -18.00 13.53
C ALA A 220 -17.66 -17.19 14.58
N GLY A 221 -16.35 -17.01 14.37
CA GLY A 221 -15.47 -16.24 15.25
C GLY A 221 -15.52 -14.73 15.05
N GLY A 222 -16.07 -14.27 13.93
CA GLY A 222 -16.18 -12.87 13.53
C GLY A 222 -14.92 -12.28 12.91
N VAL A 223 -15.05 -11.04 12.43
CA VAL A 223 -13.98 -10.36 11.67
C VAL A 223 -12.72 -10.07 12.49
N VAL A 224 -12.83 -9.81 13.79
CA VAL A 224 -11.69 -9.45 14.65
C VAL A 224 -10.64 -10.55 14.69
N ARG A 225 -11.03 -11.82 14.69
CA ARG A 225 -10.09 -12.95 14.64
C ARG A 225 -9.33 -13.01 13.32
N TRP A 226 -9.99 -12.72 12.21
CA TRP A 226 -9.33 -12.65 10.89
C TRP A 226 -8.42 -11.42 10.78
N ILE A 227 -8.82 -10.29 11.35
CA ILE A 227 -7.98 -9.09 11.40
C ILE A 227 -6.69 -9.36 12.17
N ARG A 228 -6.69 -10.20 13.20
CA ARG A 228 -5.46 -10.61 13.88
C ARG A 228 -4.52 -11.40 12.98
N VAL A 229 -5.03 -12.32 12.17
CA VAL A 229 -4.21 -13.02 11.18
C VAL A 229 -3.57 -12.04 10.19
N ILE A 230 -4.34 -11.04 9.73
CA ILE A 230 -3.85 -9.97 8.87
C ILE A 230 -2.79 -9.14 9.59
N ASN A 231 -3.00 -8.78 10.86
CA ASN A 231 -2.04 -8.05 11.70
C ASN A 231 -0.71 -8.79 11.83
N ASP A 232 -0.77 -10.07 12.18
CA ASP A 232 0.43 -10.89 12.35
C ASP A 232 1.16 -11.09 11.02
N THR A 233 0.43 -11.16 9.91
CA THR A 233 1.00 -11.16 8.56
C THR A 233 1.72 -9.83 8.25
N ALA A 234 1.14 -8.68 8.64
CA ALA A 234 1.76 -7.38 8.46
C ALA A 234 3.08 -7.25 9.23
N VAL A 235 3.14 -7.84 10.43
CA VAL A 235 4.35 -7.88 11.25
C VAL A 235 5.38 -8.87 10.70
N ALA A 236 4.93 -10.03 10.22
CA ALA A 236 5.81 -11.10 9.72
C ALA A 236 6.44 -10.79 8.36
N VAL A 237 5.74 -10.05 7.49
CA VAL A 237 6.17 -9.74 6.12
C VAL A 237 6.31 -8.23 5.95
N ASP A 238 7.50 -7.73 6.20
CA ASP A 238 7.81 -6.32 6.01
C ASP A 238 8.04 -5.96 4.53
N GLN A 239 7.99 -4.65 4.25
CA GLN A 239 8.17 -4.11 2.90
C GLN A 239 9.67 -4.05 2.56
N LEU A 240 10.14 -4.97 1.72
CA LEU A 240 11.52 -5.02 1.21
C LEU A 240 12.59 -5.07 2.31
N GLY A 241 12.27 -5.51 3.54
CA GLY A 241 13.20 -5.52 4.67
C GLY A 241 13.57 -4.13 5.22
N VAL A 242 12.91 -3.06 4.75
CA VAL A 242 13.23 -1.67 5.12
C VAL A 242 12.08 -0.87 5.72
N ARG A 243 10.88 -1.44 5.69
CA ARG A 243 9.66 -0.80 6.20
C ARG A 243 8.68 -1.85 6.71
N ALA A 244 8.00 -1.59 7.83
CA ALA A 244 6.93 -2.47 8.32
C ALA A 244 5.79 -2.61 7.30
N GLY A 245 5.22 -3.81 7.21
CA GLY A 245 4.02 -4.08 6.44
C GLY A 245 2.88 -3.16 6.85
N ALA A 246 2.04 -2.74 5.91
CA ALA A 246 0.98 -1.77 6.17
C ALA A 246 -0.31 -2.15 5.48
N VAL A 247 -1.40 -2.24 6.25
CA VAL A 247 -2.73 -2.63 5.78
C VAL A 247 -3.82 -1.84 6.49
N ALA A 248 -4.77 -1.33 5.70
CA ALA A 248 -6.02 -0.79 6.23
C ALA A 248 -7.12 -1.86 6.11
N VAL A 249 -7.91 -2.01 7.16
CA VAL A 249 -9.04 -2.93 7.20
C VAL A 249 -10.34 -2.14 7.29
N TYR A 250 -11.27 -2.42 6.39
CA TYR A 250 -12.51 -1.68 6.22
C TYR A 250 -13.70 -2.50 6.65
N LEU A 251 -14.59 -1.92 7.44
CA LEU A 251 -15.81 -2.54 7.91
C LEU A 251 -16.99 -1.55 7.83
N ASP A 252 -18.16 -2.04 7.49
CA ASP A 252 -19.37 -1.22 7.43
C ASP A 252 -19.88 -0.82 8.82
N ALA A 253 -20.41 0.40 8.92
CA ALA A 253 -20.96 0.93 10.16
C ALA A 253 -22.13 0.14 10.74
N TRP A 254 -22.78 -0.70 9.95
CA TRP A 254 -23.90 -1.56 10.35
C TRP A 254 -23.49 -3.01 10.65
N HIS A 255 -22.21 -3.36 10.51
CA HIS A 255 -21.72 -4.71 10.79
C HIS A 255 -21.77 -5.01 12.29
N ARG A 256 -22.20 -6.24 12.66
CA ARG A 256 -22.42 -6.63 14.08
C ARG A 256 -21.15 -6.57 14.94
N ASP A 257 -19.99 -6.75 14.35
CA ASP A 257 -18.69 -6.71 15.06
C ASP A 257 -18.08 -5.30 15.15
N LEU A 258 -18.80 -4.26 14.69
CA LEU A 258 -18.27 -2.89 14.67
C LEU A 258 -17.76 -2.39 16.04
N PRO A 259 -18.46 -2.60 17.18
CA PRO A 259 -17.97 -2.11 18.46
C PRO A 259 -16.61 -2.69 18.87
N GLU A 260 -16.38 -3.97 18.60
CA GLU A 260 -15.10 -4.65 18.87
C GLU A 260 -14.03 -4.20 17.85
N PHE A 261 -14.41 -4.00 16.60
CA PHE A 261 -13.55 -3.47 15.54
C PHE A 261 -13.02 -2.07 15.87
N LEU A 262 -13.85 -1.19 16.41
CA LEU A 262 -13.44 0.16 16.81
C LEU A 262 -12.44 0.18 17.99
N GLN A 263 -12.29 -0.92 18.69
CA GLN A 263 -11.39 -1.06 19.83
C GLN A 263 -10.10 -1.84 19.51
N LEU A 264 -9.86 -2.18 18.25
CA LEU A 264 -8.70 -2.99 17.83
C LEU A 264 -7.36 -2.41 18.29
N ARG A 265 -7.22 -1.09 18.34
CA ARG A 265 -5.96 -0.40 18.65
C ARG A 265 -5.96 0.34 19.98
N THR A 266 -7.11 0.45 20.65
CA THR A 266 -7.20 1.16 21.92
C THR A 266 -6.50 0.41 23.05
N ASN A 267 -6.05 1.15 24.08
CA ASN A 267 -5.24 0.60 25.18
C ASN A 267 -6.03 -0.18 26.24
N ASN A 268 -7.35 -0.35 26.05
CA ASN A 268 -8.22 -1.06 26.99
C ASN A 268 -8.75 -2.36 26.40
N GLY A 269 -9.08 -3.31 27.25
CA GLY A 269 -9.71 -4.58 26.88
C GLY A 269 -8.75 -5.76 26.81
N ASP A 270 -9.21 -6.87 26.23
CA ASP A 270 -8.45 -8.12 26.12
C ASP A 270 -7.44 -8.04 24.97
N ASP A 271 -6.16 -8.22 25.26
CA ASP A 271 -5.07 -8.20 24.27
C ASP A 271 -5.26 -9.21 23.14
N ARG A 272 -5.97 -10.30 23.41
CA ARG A 272 -6.32 -11.30 22.39
C ARG A 272 -7.28 -10.76 21.33
N MET A 273 -7.91 -9.62 21.57
CA MET A 273 -8.82 -8.92 20.65
C MET A 273 -8.18 -7.69 20.02
N LYS A 274 -6.86 -7.50 20.20
CA LYS A 274 -6.11 -6.35 19.67
C LYS A 274 -5.39 -6.67 18.36
N ALA A 275 -5.23 -5.63 17.54
CA ALA A 275 -4.47 -5.64 16.30
C ALA A 275 -3.89 -4.23 16.11
N HIS A 276 -2.67 -4.01 16.61
CA HIS A 276 -2.08 -2.67 16.68
C HIS A 276 -1.41 -2.22 15.37
N ASP A 277 -1.08 -3.16 14.49
CA ASP A 277 -0.32 -2.91 13.25
C ASP A 277 -1.22 -2.75 12.01
N VAL A 278 -2.55 -2.88 12.17
CA VAL A 278 -3.53 -2.58 11.13
C VAL A 278 -4.17 -1.20 11.34
N PHE A 279 -4.67 -0.60 10.28
CA PHE A 279 -5.37 0.69 10.30
C PHE A 279 -6.87 0.47 10.06
N PRO A 280 -7.71 0.50 11.12
CA PRO A 280 -9.16 0.39 10.96
C PRO A 280 -9.74 1.56 10.18
N ALA A 281 -10.74 1.27 9.34
CA ALA A 281 -11.55 2.24 8.63
C ALA A 281 -13.02 1.84 8.65
N VAL A 282 -13.93 2.78 8.81
CA VAL A 282 -15.36 2.53 8.84
C VAL A 282 -16.04 3.09 7.60
N CYS A 283 -16.81 2.25 6.93
CA CYS A 283 -17.63 2.63 5.78
C CYS A 283 -19.01 3.09 6.27
N TYR A 284 -19.26 4.39 6.19
CA TYR A 284 -20.50 4.99 6.69
C TYR A 284 -21.50 5.20 5.57
N PRO A 285 -22.77 4.74 5.74
CA PRO A 285 -23.89 5.22 4.94
C PRO A 285 -24.33 6.61 5.40
N ASP A 286 -24.91 7.40 4.51
CA ASP A 286 -25.42 8.74 4.82
C ASP A 286 -26.45 8.73 5.96
N LEU A 287 -27.27 7.67 6.04
CA LEU A 287 -28.27 7.50 7.10
C LEU A 287 -27.67 7.61 8.50
N PHE A 288 -26.50 7.01 8.74
CA PHE A 288 -25.85 7.05 10.05
C PHE A 288 -25.58 8.48 10.51
N TRP A 289 -25.02 9.31 9.62
CA TRP A 289 -24.69 10.70 9.96
C TRP A 289 -25.90 11.60 10.04
N ARG A 290 -26.94 11.38 9.21
CA ARG A 290 -28.21 12.10 9.35
C ARG A 290 -28.88 11.80 10.70
N MET A 291 -28.85 10.55 11.16
CA MET A 291 -29.34 10.17 12.47
C MET A 291 -28.51 10.81 13.59
N ALA A 292 -27.18 10.81 13.47
CA ALA A 292 -26.29 11.44 14.44
C ALA A 292 -26.50 12.95 14.56
N GLU A 293 -26.82 13.63 13.46
CA GLU A 293 -27.11 15.06 13.42
C GLU A 293 -28.48 15.40 14.06
N GLN A 294 -29.45 14.51 13.88
CA GLN A 294 -30.80 14.72 14.41
C GLN A 294 -30.90 14.41 15.90
N ASP A 295 -30.46 13.21 16.30
CA ASP A 295 -30.53 12.75 17.68
C ASP A 295 -29.56 11.57 17.88
N LEU A 296 -28.59 11.73 18.77
CA LEU A 296 -27.59 10.73 19.09
C LEU A 296 -28.14 9.51 19.88
N ASP A 297 -29.28 9.65 20.53
CA ASP A 297 -29.90 8.57 21.30
C ASP A 297 -30.76 7.62 20.44
N GLN A 298 -30.90 7.87 19.14
CA GLN A 298 -31.57 6.99 18.20
C GLN A 298 -30.94 5.60 18.16
N PRO A 299 -31.74 4.52 18.01
CA PRO A 299 -31.23 3.17 17.89
C PRO A 299 -30.55 2.96 16.54
N TRP A 300 -29.37 2.35 16.56
CA TRP A 300 -28.64 1.86 15.42
C TRP A 300 -28.53 0.33 15.49
N HIS A 301 -28.88 -0.35 14.39
CA HIS A 301 -28.96 -1.80 14.38
C HIS A 301 -27.79 -2.40 13.63
N LEU A 302 -27.02 -3.22 14.35
CA LEU A 302 -25.88 -3.95 13.82
C LEU A 302 -26.30 -5.36 13.45
N MET A 303 -25.96 -5.81 12.24
CA MET A 303 -26.39 -7.07 11.67
C MET A 303 -25.22 -7.84 11.07
N CYS A 304 -25.39 -9.13 10.85
CA CYS A 304 -24.42 -9.98 10.16
C CYS A 304 -24.76 -10.00 8.66
N PRO A 305 -23.80 -9.74 7.76
CA PRO A 305 -24.03 -9.77 6.32
C PRO A 305 -24.50 -11.15 5.83
N HIS A 306 -23.98 -12.23 6.41
CA HIS A 306 -24.38 -13.59 6.09
C HIS A 306 -25.84 -13.88 6.46
N ASP A 307 -26.31 -13.41 7.62
CA ASP A 307 -27.71 -13.59 8.04
C ASP A 307 -28.66 -12.85 7.09
N ILE A 308 -28.28 -11.63 6.66
CA ILE A 308 -29.06 -10.86 5.67
C ILE A 308 -29.13 -11.61 4.34
N LEU A 309 -27.98 -12.07 3.82
CA LEU A 309 -27.93 -12.82 2.56
C LEU A 309 -28.79 -14.08 2.63
N THR A 310 -28.74 -14.82 3.73
CA THR A 310 -29.51 -16.03 3.93
C THR A 310 -31.01 -15.78 3.99
N VAL A 311 -31.46 -14.72 4.67
CA VAL A 311 -32.88 -14.41 4.88
C VAL A 311 -33.49 -13.66 3.70
N LYS A 312 -32.76 -12.70 3.13
CA LYS A 312 -33.24 -11.79 2.08
C LYS A 312 -32.85 -12.19 0.66
N GLY A 313 -31.83 -13.04 0.49
CA GLY A 313 -31.33 -13.44 -0.82
C GLY A 313 -30.51 -12.34 -1.54
N TYR A 314 -30.13 -11.26 -0.84
CA TYR A 314 -29.23 -10.23 -1.34
C TYR A 314 -28.19 -9.84 -0.29
N ALA A 315 -27.06 -9.32 -0.75
CA ALA A 315 -26.01 -8.76 0.08
C ALA A 315 -26.23 -7.26 0.27
N LEU A 316 -26.45 -6.81 1.51
CA LEU A 316 -26.75 -5.41 1.81
C LEU A 316 -25.58 -4.47 1.44
N GLU A 317 -24.36 -4.96 1.56
CA GLU A 317 -23.14 -4.24 1.20
C GLU A 317 -23.00 -3.92 -0.29
N ASP A 318 -23.80 -4.56 -1.16
CA ASP A 318 -23.79 -4.32 -2.61
C ASP A 318 -24.62 -3.12 -3.04
N TYR A 319 -25.24 -2.41 -2.08
CA TYR A 319 -26.09 -1.25 -2.31
C TYR A 319 -25.55 0.00 -1.63
N PHE A 320 -25.99 1.19 -2.09
CA PHE A 320 -25.67 2.50 -1.50
C PHE A 320 -26.85 3.48 -1.65
N GLY A 321 -26.79 4.58 -0.93
CA GLY A 321 -27.77 5.65 -1.00
C GLY A 321 -29.18 5.19 -0.56
N GLU A 322 -30.22 5.72 -1.24
CA GLU A 322 -31.62 5.44 -0.89
C GLU A 322 -31.99 3.96 -0.98
N GLU A 323 -31.43 3.24 -1.95
CA GLU A 323 -31.69 1.81 -2.11
C GLU A 323 -31.09 1.00 -0.95
N TRP A 324 -29.88 1.34 -0.50
CA TRP A 324 -29.28 0.76 0.70
C TRP A 324 -30.15 1.03 1.93
N GLU A 325 -30.57 2.29 2.12
CA GLU A 325 -31.39 2.71 3.26
C GLU A 325 -32.72 1.94 3.32
N ARG A 326 -33.43 1.84 2.20
CA ARG A 326 -34.67 1.06 2.10
C ARG A 326 -34.45 -0.39 2.51
N ARG A 327 -33.42 -1.04 1.99
CA ARG A 327 -33.08 -2.45 2.29
C ARG A 327 -32.63 -2.63 3.73
N TYR A 328 -31.86 -1.68 4.28
CA TYR A 328 -31.47 -1.69 5.67
C TYR A 328 -32.68 -1.64 6.60
N LEU A 329 -33.62 -0.75 6.37
CA LEU A 329 -34.85 -0.64 7.16
C LEU A 329 -35.74 -1.88 7.03
N GLU A 330 -35.80 -2.51 5.86
CA GLU A 330 -36.47 -3.81 5.67
C GLU A 330 -35.80 -4.92 6.50
N CYS A 331 -34.48 -4.95 6.56
CA CYS A 331 -33.72 -5.90 7.39
C CYS A 331 -33.97 -5.64 8.89
N VAL A 332 -34.01 -4.38 9.28
CA VAL A 332 -34.32 -3.98 10.68
C VAL A 332 -35.71 -4.44 11.09
N ALA A 333 -36.69 -4.33 10.21
CA ALA A 333 -38.06 -4.75 10.47
C ALA A 333 -38.27 -6.28 10.46
N ASP A 334 -37.36 -7.04 9.85
CA ASP A 334 -37.52 -8.51 9.71
C ASP A 334 -37.03 -9.23 10.99
N PRO A 335 -37.96 -9.91 11.71
CA PRO A 335 -37.63 -10.59 12.98
C PRO A 335 -36.72 -11.82 12.80
N ARG A 336 -36.58 -12.34 11.58
CA ARG A 336 -35.70 -13.49 11.28
C ARG A 336 -34.23 -13.12 11.24
N ILE A 337 -33.90 -11.82 11.12
CA ILE A 337 -32.52 -11.34 11.09
C ILE A 337 -32.11 -10.95 12.51
N PRO A 338 -31.14 -11.64 13.14
CA PRO A 338 -30.63 -11.27 14.45
C PRO A 338 -29.96 -9.90 14.44
N LYS A 339 -30.27 -9.06 15.41
CA LYS A 339 -29.78 -7.70 15.54
C LYS A 339 -29.11 -7.46 16.88
N ARG A 340 -28.03 -6.68 16.88
CA ARG A 340 -27.48 -6.03 18.05
C ARG A 340 -27.85 -4.55 17.98
N THR A 341 -28.70 -4.10 18.86
CA THR A 341 -29.13 -2.68 18.89
C THR A 341 -28.26 -1.91 19.86
N VAL A 342 -27.71 -0.79 19.38
CA VAL A 342 -26.92 0.17 20.15
C VAL A 342 -27.49 1.56 19.86
N THR A 343 -27.05 2.60 20.57
CA THR A 343 -27.38 3.97 20.16
C THR A 343 -26.33 4.49 19.17
N VAL A 344 -26.71 5.45 18.33
CA VAL A 344 -25.77 6.19 17.48
C VAL A 344 -24.65 6.78 18.33
N LYS A 345 -25.00 7.30 19.53
CA LYS A 345 -24.09 7.85 20.52
C LYS A 345 -23.00 6.86 20.97
N ASP A 346 -23.36 5.58 21.16
CA ASP A 346 -22.41 4.56 21.55
C ASP A 346 -21.33 4.36 20.47
N ILE A 347 -21.75 4.32 19.22
CA ILE A 347 -20.79 4.20 18.09
C ILE A 347 -19.95 5.47 17.97
N VAL A 348 -20.53 6.66 18.03
CA VAL A 348 -19.79 7.93 17.95
C VAL A 348 -18.76 8.02 19.08
N ARG A 349 -19.10 7.62 20.31
CA ARG A 349 -18.15 7.59 21.43
C ARG A 349 -16.97 6.65 21.18
N LEU A 350 -17.22 5.45 20.66
CA LEU A 350 -16.16 4.50 20.33
C LEU A 350 -15.24 5.05 19.23
N VAL A 351 -15.82 5.67 18.20
CA VAL A 351 -15.06 6.31 17.11
C VAL A 351 -14.19 7.44 17.64
N LEU A 352 -14.75 8.37 18.43
CA LEU A 352 -14.02 9.50 19.00
C LEU A 352 -12.91 9.02 19.94
N ARG A 353 -13.20 8.04 20.80
CA ARG A 353 -12.20 7.47 21.69
C ARG A 353 -11.04 6.85 20.91
N SER A 354 -11.33 6.02 19.92
CA SER A 354 -10.32 5.40 19.09
C SER A 354 -9.50 6.45 18.34
N ALA A 355 -10.15 7.48 17.78
CA ALA A 355 -9.50 8.56 17.06
C ALA A 355 -8.52 9.35 17.95
N VAL A 356 -8.91 9.68 19.17
CA VAL A 356 -8.05 10.38 20.14
C VAL A 356 -6.87 9.53 20.60
N GLU A 357 -7.11 8.25 20.88
CA GLU A 357 -6.05 7.35 21.38
C GLU A 357 -5.08 6.91 20.27
N THR A 358 -5.53 6.74 19.02
CA THR A 358 -4.78 6.02 17.98
C THR A 358 -4.68 6.70 16.63
N GLY A 359 -5.42 7.79 16.40
CA GLY A 359 -5.55 8.43 15.08
C GLY A 359 -6.40 7.64 14.07
N THR A 360 -7.08 6.58 14.50
CA THR A 360 -8.00 5.76 13.69
C THR A 360 -9.34 5.60 14.42
N PRO A 361 -10.44 5.22 13.75
CA PRO A 361 -10.55 4.73 12.38
C PRO A 361 -10.52 5.85 11.34
N PHE A 362 -10.18 5.51 10.10
CA PHE A 362 -10.45 6.36 8.97
C PHE A 362 -11.96 6.36 8.68
N ALA A 363 -12.47 7.47 8.17
CA ALA A 363 -13.87 7.60 7.77
C ALA A 363 -13.98 7.48 6.24
N PHE A 364 -14.76 6.50 5.78
CA PHE A 364 -15.06 6.29 4.36
C PHE A 364 -16.55 6.49 4.12
N MET A 365 -16.92 7.57 3.45
CA MET A 365 -18.31 7.95 3.16
C MET A 365 -18.81 7.21 1.92
N ARG A 366 -19.24 5.95 2.11
CA ARG A 366 -19.51 5.01 1.02
C ARG A 366 -20.56 5.50 0.03
N ASP A 367 -21.62 6.17 0.48
CA ASP A 367 -22.68 6.65 -0.40
C ASP A 367 -22.18 7.80 -1.29
N THR A 368 -21.45 8.76 -0.71
CA THR A 368 -20.82 9.85 -1.44
C THR A 368 -19.84 9.36 -2.48
N VAL A 369 -18.98 8.40 -2.10
CA VAL A 369 -17.99 7.80 -3.00
C VAL A 369 -18.67 7.07 -4.17
N ASN A 370 -19.73 6.31 -3.89
CA ASN A 370 -20.42 5.55 -4.95
C ASN A 370 -21.27 6.46 -5.86
N ARG A 371 -21.81 7.57 -5.37
CA ARG A 371 -22.44 8.59 -6.23
C ARG A 371 -21.43 9.25 -7.18
N ALA A 372 -20.18 9.39 -6.75
CA ALA A 372 -19.10 9.95 -7.56
C ALA A 372 -18.30 8.89 -8.35
N ASN A 373 -18.72 7.62 -8.33
CA ASN A 373 -18.05 6.55 -9.03
C ASN A 373 -17.97 6.80 -10.54
N PRO A 374 -16.77 6.90 -11.14
CA PRO A 374 -16.63 7.15 -12.56
C PRO A 374 -17.01 5.93 -13.42
N ASN A 375 -17.09 4.73 -12.83
CA ASN A 375 -17.38 3.48 -13.50
C ASN A 375 -18.55 2.72 -12.82
N PRO A 376 -19.76 3.32 -12.71
CA PRO A 376 -20.88 2.67 -12.02
C PRO A 376 -21.33 1.37 -12.68
N HIS A 377 -21.05 1.19 -13.97
CA HIS A 377 -21.33 -0.02 -14.74
C HIS A 377 -20.45 -1.22 -14.34
N ALA A 378 -19.31 -0.99 -13.70
CA ALA A 378 -18.38 -2.03 -13.23
C ALA A 378 -18.68 -2.51 -11.81
N GLY A 379 -19.69 -1.94 -11.12
CA GLY A 379 -20.11 -2.35 -9.79
C GLY A 379 -19.79 -1.34 -8.68
N MET A 380 -19.74 -1.82 -7.45
CA MET A 380 -19.55 -1.02 -6.24
C MET A 380 -18.09 -0.63 -5.98
N ILE A 381 -17.92 0.49 -5.29
CA ILE A 381 -16.70 0.83 -4.56
C ILE A 381 -16.95 0.48 -3.09
N TYR A 382 -16.35 -0.61 -2.61
CA TYR A 382 -16.57 -1.11 -1.25
C TYR A 382 -15.72 -0.41 -0.21
N CYS A 383 -14.47 -0.11 -0.57
CA CYS A 383 -13.50 0.49 0.34
C CYS A 383 -12.45 1.29 -0.43
N SER A 384 -11.45 1.76 0.29
CA SER A 384 -10.29 2.45 -0.26
C SER A 384 -9.00 1.66 0.03
N ASN A 385 -7.85 2.24 -0.35
CA ASN A 385 -6.53 1.69 -0.09
C ASN A 385 -6.05 1.99 1.34
N LEU A 386 -4.73 1.89 1.57
CA LEU A 386 -4.11 2.07 2.89
C LEU A 386 -4.41 3.42 3.57
N ARG A 387 -4.56 4.51 2.80
CA ARG A 387 -4.72 5.88 3.33
C ARG A 387 -5.98 6.59 2.87
N THR A 388 -6.93 5.88 2.30
CA THR A 388 -8.25 6.38 1.88
C THR A 388 -8.19 7.39 0.71
N GLU A 389 -7.13 7.36 -0.11
CA GLU A 389 -6.95 8.28 -1.25
C GLU A 389 -7.38 7.71 -2.60
N ILE A 390 -7.67 6.41 -2.70
CA ILE A 390 -8.10 5.73 -3.93
C ILE A 390 -9.52 5.21 -3.77
N ALA A 391 -10.39 5.49 -4.72
CA ALA A 391 -11.75 4.99 -4.78
C ALA A 391 -12.02 4.41 -6.17
N GLN A 392 -12.02 3.08 -6.28
CA GLN A 392 -12.28 2.35 -7.51
C GLN A 392 -13.06 1.06 -7.24
N ASN A 393 -13.72 0.56 -8.28
CA ASN A 393 -14.47 -0.69 -8.23
C ASN A 393 -13.55 -1.87 -7.93
N THR A 394 -14.01 -2.74 -7.05
CA THR A 394 -13.37 -4.02 -6.74
C THR A 394 -14.39 -5.12 -6.69
N SER A 395 -13.96 -6.36 -6.86
CA SER A 395 -14.79 -7.53 -6.62
C SER A 395 -13.99 -8.60 -5.88
N GLU A 396 -14.71 -9.45 -5.14
CA GLU A 396 -14.10 -10.51 -4.37
C GLU A 396 -13.57 -11.64 -5.25
N ILE A 397 -12.68 -12.45 -4.69
CA ILE A 397 -12.23 -13.71 -5.30
C ILE A 397 -13.45 -14.61 -5.54
N GLN A 398 -13.64 -15.03 -6.81
CA GLN A 398 -14.81 -15.78 -7.23
C GLN A 398 -14.74 -17.25 -6.83
N SER A 399 -13.56 -17.86 -6.95
CA SER A 399 -13.35 -19.24 -6.57
C SER A 399 -11.89 -19.59 -6.36
N VAL A 400 -11.65 -20.55 -5.48
CA VAL A 400 -10.36 -21.26 -5.32
C VAL A 400 -10.66 -22.74 -5.37
N SER A 401 -9.99 -23.49 -6.27
CA SER A 401 -10.14 -24.93 -6.39
C SER A 401 -8.77 -25.61 -6.39
N GLN A 402 -8.73 -26.86 -5.93
CA GLN A 402 -7.53 -27.69 -5.96
C GLN A 402 -7.83 -28.99 -6.69
N GLU A 403 -6.93 -29.39 -7.57
CA GLU A 403 -6.99 -30.64 -8.32
C GLU A 403 -5.72 -31.44 -8.09
N VAL A 404 -5.87 -32.74 -7.91
CA VAL A 404 -4.74 -33.67 -7.87
C VAL A 404 -4.57 -34.26 -9.27
N VAL A 405 -3.43 -33.98 -9.88
CA VAL A 405 -3.14 -34.45 -11.25
C VAL A 405 -1.79 -35.19 -11.27
N THR A 406 -1.62 -36.07 -12.25
CA THR A 406 -0.33 -36.71 -12.50
C THR A 406 0.40 -35.93 -13.60
N LYS A 407 1.59 -35.42 -13.31
CA LYS A 407 2.43 -34.71 -14.26
C LYS A 407 3.86 -35.29 -14.21
N ASP A 408 4.37 -35.69 -15.36
CA ASP A 408 5.72 -36.27 -15.53
C ASP A 408 5.97 -37.48 -14.60
N GLY A 409 4.91 -38.25 -14.28
CA GLY A 409 4.98 -39.41 -13.39
C GLY A 409 4.75 -39.11 -11.90
N ASP A 410 4.74 -37.83 -11.52
CA ASP A 410 4.54 -37.39 -10.14
C ASP A 410 3.09 -36.98 -9.87
N THR A 411 2.65 -37.17 -8.64
CA THR A 411 1.37 -36.64 -8.15
C THR A 411 1.57 -35.18 -7.71
N VAL A 412 0.89 -34.25 -8.39
CA VAL A 412 0.96 -32.81 -8.09
C VAL A 412 -0.43 -32.26 -7.74
N VAL A 413 -0.47 -31.29 -6.85
CA VAL A 413 -1.68 -30.53 -6.53
C VAL A 413 -1.63 -29.21 -7.30
N VAL A 414 -2.64 -29.01 -8.16
CA VAL A 414 -2.80 -27.74 -8.90
C VAL A 414 -3.87 -26.91 -8.21
N THR A 415 -3.51 -25.71 -7.77
CA THR A 415 -4.45 -24.74 -7.20
C THR A 415 -4.83 -23.73 -8.28
N THR A 416 -6.11 -23.65 -8.61
CA THR A 416 -6.66 -22.67 -9.55
C THR A 416 -7.43 -21.61 -8.77
N THR A 417 -7.12 -20.33 -9.01
CA THR A 417 -7.85 -19.20 -8.44
C THR A 417 -8.48 -18.39 -9.56
N ARG A 418 -9.78 -18.12 -9.45
CA ARG A 418 -10.43 -17.06 -10.23
C ARG A 418 -10.44 -15.79 -9.39
N PRO A 419 -9.55 -14.84 -9.66
CA PRO A 419 -9.51 -13.59 -8.90
C PRO A 419 -10.74 -12.75 -9.21
N GLY A 420 -11.08 -11.86 -8.29
CA GLY A 420 -11.92 -10.71 -8.56
C GLY A 420 -11.12 -9.57 -9.19
N ASP A 421 -11.70 -8.38 -9.20
CA ASP A 421 -11.04 -7.18 -9.65
C ASP A 421 -10.21 -6.58 -8.52
N PHE A 422 -8.90 -6.54 -8.73
CA PHE A 422 -7.95 -5.86 -7.85
C PHE A 422 -7.69 -4.45 -8.36
N VAL A 423 -7.59 -3.51 -7.43
CA VAL A 423 -7.12 -2.15 -7.73
C VAL A 423 -5.65 -2.04 -7.40
N VAL A 424 -4.92 -1.40 -8.30
CA VAL A 424 -3.52 -1.02 -8.12
C VAL A 424 -3.36 0.47 -8.41
N CYS A 425 -2.45 1.15 -7.71
CA CYS A 425 -2.12 2.52 -8.04
C CYS A 425 -0.61 2.80 -7.94
N ASN A 426 -0.15 3.66 -8.82
CA ASN A 426 1.17 4.27 -8.77
C ASN A 426 1.03 5.69 -8.26
N LEU A 427 1.84 6.07 -7.28
CA LEU A 427 1.83 7.39 -6.68
C LEU A 427 3.06 8.19 -7.06
N ALA A 428 2.86 9.49 -7.28
CA ALA A 428 3.91 10.47 -7.45
C ALA A 428 3.50 11.76 -6.72
N SER A 429 4.47 12.55 -6.30
CA SER A 429 4.25 13.85 -5.66
C SER A 429 5.01 14.93 -6.39
N LEU A 430 4.33 16.02 -6.73
CA LEU A 430 4.95 17.23 -7.27
C LEU A 430 5.53 18.06 -6.12
N SER A 431 6.75 18.53 -6.30
CA SER A 431 7.38 19.47 -5.36
C SER A 431 6.95 20.88 -5.70
N LEU A 432 5.96 21.41 -4.98
CA LEU A 432 5.42 22.75 -5.25
C LEU A 432 6.48 23.85 -5.15
N GLY A 433 7.47 23.69 -4.26
CA GLY A 433 8.57 24.63 -4.12
C GLY A 433 9.60 24.60 -5.28
N ARG A 434 9.48 23.66 -6.21
CA ARG A 434 10.32 23.52 -7.41
C ARG A 434 9.61 23.91 -8.70
N LEU A 435 8.30 24.16 -8.64
CA LEU A 435 7.57 24.61 -9.81
C LEU A 435 7.99 26.05 -10.18
N PRO A 436 8.16 26.37 -11.48
CA PRO A 436 8.42 27.71 -11.91
C PRO A 436 7.24 28.61 -11.50
N VAL A 437 7.55 29.68 -10.79
CA VAL A 437 6.58 30.75 -10.51
C VAL A 437 6.62 31.68 -11.68
N GLU A 438 5.57 31.72 -12.50
CA GLU A 438 5.38 32.80 -13.48
C GLU A 438 5.08 34.08 -12.70
N ASN A 439 5.97 35.08 -12.85
CA ASN A 439 5.80 36.42 -12.29
C ASN A 439 4.80 37.23 -13.13
#